data_e89e69a268984d2016c6b8b9fc9143b8
#
_entry.id   e89e69a268984d2016c6b8b9fc9143b8
#
_cell.length_a   1.000
_cell.length_b   1.000
_cell.length_c   1.000
_cell.angle_alpha   90.00
_cell.angle_beta   90.00
_cell.angle_gamma   90.00
#
_symmetry.space_group_name_H-M   'P 1'
#
loop_
_entity.id
_entity.type
_entity.pdbx_description
1 polymer ?
#
loop_
_entity_poly.entity_id
_entity_poly.type
_entity_poly.pdbx_seq_one_letter_code
_entity_poly.pdbx_strand_id
1 'polypeptide(L)'
;MIKSVQKALNILKVLSDTPYESISLKEISEKTKIEKSTCHHLLETLCAEGFAQNFGLSGKYILGPDAYLLTRFGKYNETLISICHPLLTFLAKKTQKPVLLAVLANNQKFIIDKIDSNKNIFNHNAQIFTDDIYRTATGRILMSHMTRDEVFKLFQKYGTPKNGDWEGIDSFSALCSALKAVKKQQYIKTTSQINNELMHIGIGKAILKDGKCVGALGMACSATPNCNDKQFSSSELNLFLRTVAEINRRLKFS
;
A
#
# COMPACT_ATOMS: atom_id res chain seq x y z
N MET A 1 5.60 11.33 24.30
CA MET A 1 5.90 10.15 23.44
C MET A 1 7.23 9.55 23.91
N ILE A 2 7.29 8.24 24.14
CA ILE A 2 8.49 7.55 24.66
C ILE A 2 9.45 7.28 23.48
N LYS A 3 10.55 8.03 23.43
CA LYS A 3 11.51 7.98 22.32
C LYS A 3 12.17 6.61 22.10
N SER A 4 12.44 5.87 23.18
CA SER A 4 13.04 4.53 23.10
C SER A 4 12.11 3.53 22.41
N VAL A 5 10.81 3.53 22.75
CA VAL A 5 9.81 2.70 22.08
C VAL A 5 9.70 3.03 20.60
N GLN A 6 9.68 4.33 20.25
CA GLN A 6 9.64 4.74 18.85
C GLN A 6 10.87 4.25 18.07
N LYS A 7 12.05 4.36 18.67
CA LYS A 7 13.31 3.89 18.06
C LYS A 7 13.28 2.37 17.86
N ALA A 8 12.85 1.59 18.88
CA ALA A 8 12.73 0.14 18.77
C ALA A 8 11.77 -0.29 17.65
N LEU A 9 10.59 0.34 17.56
CA LEU A 9 9.64 0.08 16.48
C LEU A 9 10.21 0.44 15.10
N ASN A 10 11.02 1.49 14.98
CA ASN A 10 11.69 1.83 13.72
C ASN A 10 12.72 0.77 13.31
N ILE A 11 13.45 0.19 14.26
CA ILE A 11 14.36 -0.93 14.00
C ILE A 11 13.56 -2.14 13.46
N LEU A 12 12.45 -2.52 14.11
CA LEU A 12 11.62 -3.64 13.64
C LEU A 12 11.10 -3.41 12.22
N LYS A 13 10.70 -2.18 11.87
CA LYS A 13 10.29 -1.84 10.49
C LYS A 13 11.43 -2.05 9.49
N VAL A 14 12.65 -1.62 9.81
CA VAL A 14 13.81 -1.82 8.94
C VAL A 14 14.12 -3.31 8.76
N LEU A 15 14.00 -4.12 9.82
CA LEU A 15 14.16 -5.57 9.73
C LEU A 15 13.05 -6.23 8.89
N SER A 16 11.82 -5.70 8.91
CA SER A 16 10.70 -6.22 8.13
C SER A 16 10.80 -5.91 6.63
N ASP A 17 11.50 -4.84 6.25
CA ASP A 17 11.71 -4.45 4.85
C ASP A 17 12.74 -5.35 4.13
N THR A 18 13.47 -6.19 4.87
CA THR A 18 14.48 -7.13 4.34
C THR A 18 14.17 -8.58 4.75
N PRO A 19 13.03 -9.15 4.33
CA PRO A 19 12.50 -10.40 4.90
C PRO A 19 13.34 -11.64 4.59
N TYR A 20 14.22 -11.58 3.60
CA TYR A 20 15.07 -12.71 3.17
C TYR A 20 16.57 -12.45 3.36
N GLU A 21 16.95 -11.30 3.89
CA GLU A 21 18.32 -10.89 4.06
C GLU A 21 18.56 -10.44 5.51
N SER A 22 19.71 -10.82 6.05
CA SER A 22 20.16 -10.32 7.34
C SER A 22 20.82 -8.96 7.16
N ILE A 23 20.56 -8.02 8.06
CA ILE A 23 21.06 -6.65 8.02
C ILE A 23 22.02 -6.36 9.17
N SER A 24 23.12 -5.67 8.90
CA SER A 24 24.12 -5.34 9.92
C SER A 24 23.68 -4.19 10.84
N LEU A 25 24.26 -4.14 12.03
CA LEU A 25 24.06 -3.01 12.97
C LEU A 25 24.37 -1.65 12.34
N LYS A 26 25.38 -1.58 11.46
CA LYS A 26 25.75 -0.36 10.74
C LYS A 26 24.62 0.10 9.80
N GLU A 27 24.11 -0.80 8.98
CA GLU A 27 23.01 -0.50 8.03
C GLU A 27 21.73 -0.14 8.76
N ILE A 28 21.42 -0.79 9.90
CA ILE A 28 20.26 -0.43 10.74
C ILE A 28 20.41 0.99 11.27
N SER A 29 21.58 1.34 11.78
CA SER A 29 21.89 2.69 12.28
C SER A 29 21.72 3.75 11.19
N GLU A 30 22.24 3.51 9.99
CA GLU A 30 22.15 4.41 8.84
C GLU A 30 20.69 4.59 8.38
N LYS A 31 19.92 3.50 8.22
CA LYS A 31 18.53 3.54 7.77
C LYS A 31 17.59 4.19 8.80
N THR A 32 17.80 3.94 10.08
CA THR A 32 16.98 4.48 11.17
C THR A 32 17.39 5.87 11.61
N LYS A 33 18.61 6.33 11.27
CA LYS A 33 19.26 7.53 11.78
C LYS A 33 19.38 7.52 13.31
N ILE A 34 19.54 6.34 13.91
CA ILE A 34 19.77 6.13 15.33
C ILE A 34 21.25 5.84 15.52
N GLU A 35 21.86 6.44 16.55
CA GLU A 35 23.25 6.22 16.89
C GLU A 35 23.53 4.73 17.15
N LYS A 36 24.68 4.23 16.70
CA LYS A 36 25.04 2.79 16.68
C LYS A 36 24.99 2.14 18.06
N SER A 37 25.44 2.85 19.11
CA SER A 37 25.37 2.35 20.50
C SER A 37 23.92 2.18 20.96
N THR A 38 23.07 3.16 20.68
CA THR A 38 21.64 3.10 20.97
C THR A 38 20.95 1.96 20.20
N CYS A 39 21.29 1.79 18.90
CA CYS A 39 20.78 0.66 18.10
C CYS A 39 21.16 -0.68 18.73
N HIS A 40 22.40 -0.82 19.18
CA HIS A 40 22.90 -2.04 19.80
C HIS A 40 22.07 -2.42 21.05
N HIS A 41 21.91 -1.49 21.98
CA HIS A 41 21.13 -1.74 23.21
C HIS A 41 19.64 -2.04 22.93
N LEU A 42 19.05 -1.36 21.93
CA LEU A 42 17.68 -1.66 21.53
C LEU A 42 17.55 -3.04 20.86
N LEU A 43 18.52 -3.43 20.04
CA LEU A 43 18.57 -4.76 19.43
C LEU A 43 18.81 -5.86 20.46
N GLU A 44 19.65 -5.64 21.48
CA GLU A 44 19.79 -6.57 22.61
C GLU A 44 18.44 -6.83 23.29
N THR A 45 17.70 -5.76 23.59
CA THR A 45 16.37 -5.88 24.18
C THR A 45 15.40 -6.60 23.24
N LEU A 46 15.37 -6.21 21.96
CA LEU A 46 14.48 -6.85 20.97
C LEU A 46 14.81 -8.33 20.75
N CYS A 47 16.09 -8.71 20.86
CA CYS A 47 16.51 -10.11 20.79
C CYS A 47 16.10 -10.88 22.06
N ALA A 48 16.27 -10.27 23.23
CA ALA A 48 15.86 -10.87 24.50
C ALA A 48 14.33 -11.12 24.55
N GLU A 49 13.54 -10.20 23.95
CA GLU A 49 12.09 -10.29 23.84
C GLU A 49 11.61 -11.07 22.59
N GLY A 50 12.50 -11.72 21.85
CA GLY A 50 12.16 -12.55 20.68
C GLY A 50 11.71 -11.80 19.42
N PHE A 51 11.70 -10.46 19.42
CA PHE A 51 11.27 -9.64 18.25
C PHE A 51 12.35 -9.45 17.19
N ALA A 52 13.62 -9.61 17.56
CA ALA A 52 14.75 -9.67 16.65
C ALA A 52 15.58 -10.91 16.95
N GLN A 53 16.40 -11.34 16.01
CA GLN A 53 17.31 -12.45 16.17
C GLN A 53 18.65 -12.10 15.52
N ASN A 54 19.75 -12.43 16.23
CA ASN A 54 21.09 -12.35 15.65
C ASN A 54 21.28 -13.54 14.69
N PHE A 55 21.67 -13.26 13.45
CA PHE A 55 21.80 -14.27 12.40
C PHE A 55 23.28 -14.67 12.24
N GLY A 56 23.63 -15.77 12.84
CA GLY A 56 24.97 -16.36 12.74
C GLY A 56 26.05 -15.56 13.45
N LEU A 57 27.32 -15.88 13.17
CA LEU A 57 28.51 -15.23 13.75
C LEU A 57 28.82 -13.85 13.13
N SER A 58 28.01 -13.41 12.14
CA SER A 58 28.29 -12.20 11.33
C SER A 58 27.84 -10.88 11.96
N GLY A 59 27.22 -10.91 13.16
CA GLY A 59 26.68 -9.70 13.79
C GLY A 59 25.56 -9.01 12.98
N LYS A 60 24.83 -9.80 12.18
CA LYS A 60 23.67 -9.35 11.41
C LYS A 60 22.38 -9.75 12.12
N TYR A 61 21.30 -9.04 11.83
CA TYR A 61 20.01 -9.19 12.50
C TYR A 61 18.90 -9.46 11.48
N ILE A 62 17.90 -10.24 11.92
CA ILE A 62 16.63 -10.50 11.22
C ILE A 62 15.48 -10.30 12.21
N LEU A 63 14.23 -10.30 11.71
CA LEU A 63 13.07 -10.39 12.59
C LEU A 63 13.08 -11.70 13.36
N GLY A 64 12.78 -11.62 14.65
CA GLY A 64 12.60 -12.77 15.52
C GLY A 64 11.19 -13.37 15.44
N PRO A 65 10.99 -14.59 15.98
CA PRO A 65 9.72 -15.32 15.88
C PRO A 65 8.53 -14.59 16.49
N ASP A 66 8.74 -13.82 17.58
CA ASP A 66 7.63 -13.12 18.25
C ASP A 66 7.04 -11.99 17.42
N ALA A 67 7.81 -11.39 16.49
CA ALA A 67 7.30 -10.44 15.53
C ALA A 67 6.23 -11.06 14.61
N TYR A 68 6.37 -12.34 14.23
CA TYR A 68 5.40 -13.08 13.42
C TYR A 68 4.19 -13.53 14.25
N LEU A 69 4.36 -13.78 15.55
CA LEU A 69 3.27 -14.19 16.43
C LEU A 69 2.23 -13.08 16.65
N LEU A 70 2.61 -11.80 16.52
CA LEU A 70 1.67 -10.67 16.62
C LEU A 70 0.54 -10.72 15.59
N THR A 71 0.77 -11.38 14.45
CA THR A 71 -0.24 -11.49 13.37
C THR A 71 -0.87 -12.88 13.28
N ARG A 72 -0.61 -13.76 14.27
CA ARG A 72 -0.99 -15.18 14.25
C ARG A 72 -2.51 -15.41 14.12
N PHE A 73 -3.32 -14.56 14.75
CA PHE A 73 -4.77 -14.80 14.92
C PHE A 73 -5.64 -13.84 14.13
N GLY A 74 -5.16 -13.22 13.07
CA GLY A 74 -6.01 -12.39 12.23
C GLY A 74 -5.21 -11.52 11.28
N LYS A 75 -5.90 -11.09 10.24
CA LYS A 75 -5.37 -10.11 9.28
C LYS A 75 -5.97 -8.75 9.56
N TYR A 76 -5.19 -7.72 9.42
CA TYR A 76 -5.71 -6.35 9.46
C TYR A 76 -6.85 -6.20 8.43
N ASN A 77 -8.03 -5.75 8.87
CA ASN A 77 -9.24 -5.70 8.05
C ASN A 77 -9.73 -7.07 7.52
N GLU A 78 -9.64 -8.12 8.32
CA GLU A 78 -9.97 -9.49 7.92
C GLU A 78 -11.37 -9.64 7.30
N THR A 79 -12.39 -9.00 7.89
CA THR A 79 -13.75 -9.00 7.34
C THR A 79 -13.80 -8.42 5.94
N LEU A 80 -13.09 -7.30 5.69
CA LEU A 80 -13.04 -6.68 4.36
C LEU A 80 -12.31 -7.60 3.37
N ILE A 81 -11.19 -8.20 3.80
CA ILE A 81 -10.42 -9.15 2.97
C ILE A 81 -11.26 -10.37 2.62
N SER A 82 -11.94 -10.99 3.58
CA SER A 82 -12.74 -12.21 3.35
C SER A 82 -13.88 -12.00 2.34
N ILE A 83 -14.49 -10.82 2.33
CA ILE A 83 -15.52 -10.45 1.37
C ILE A 83 -14.91 -10.16 -0.01
N CYS A 84 -13.79 -9.44 -0.05
CA CYS A 84 -13.19 -8.97 -1.29
C CYS A 84 -12.37 -10.05 -2.01
N HIS A 85 -11.58 -10.84 -1.30
CA HIS A 85 -10.61 -11.78 -1.87
C HIS A 85 -11.16 -12.71 -2.97
N PRO A 86 -12.32 -13.37 -2.81
CA PRO A 86 -12.89 -14.21 -3.87
C PRO A 86 -13.20 -13.42 -5.15
N LEU A 87 -13.68 -12.17 -4.99
CA LEU A 87 -14.05 -11.29 -6.09
C LEU A 87 -12.82 -10.72 -6.80
N LEU A 88 -11.77 -10.38 -6.04
CA LEU A 88 -10.47 -9.99 -6.59
C LEU A 88 -9.86 -11.13 -7.40
N THR A 89 -9.88 -12.35 -6.86
CA THR A 89 -9.37 -13.54 -7.53
C THR A 89 -10.10 -13.81 -8.85
N PHE A 90 -11.44 -13.70 -8.83
CA PHE A 90 -12.25 -13.85 -10.03
C PHE A 90 -11.89 -12.78 -11.08
N LEU A 91 -11.81 -11.49 -10.67
CA LEU A 91 -11.47 -10.38 -11.56
C LEU A 91 -10.07 -10.56 -12.16
N ALA A 92 -9.07 -10.87 -11.35
CA ALA A 92 -7.69 -11.08 -11.81
C ALA A 92 -7.58 -12.25 -12.81
N LYS A 93 -8.25 -13.37 -12.53
CA LYS A 93 -8.32 -14.52 -13.46
C LYS A 93 -8.97 -14.18 -14.79
N LYS A 94 -10.05 -13.38 -14.79
CA LYS A 94 -10.77 -13.01 -16.02
C LYS A 94 -10.04 -11.97 -16.85
N THR A 95 -9.34 -11.03 -16.21
CA THR A 95 -8.64 -9.94 -16.91
C THR A 95 -7.17 -10.22 -17.17
N GLN A 96 -6.60 -11.23 -16.52
CA GLN A 96 -5.15 -11.53 -16.53
C GLN A 96 -4.32 -10.31 -16.10
N LYS A 97 -4.87 -9.45 -15.24
CA LYS A 97 -4.25 -8.23 -14.73
C LYS A 97 -4.16 -8.27 -13.21
N PRO A 98 -3.11 -7.69 -12.61
CA PRO A 98 -3.00 -7.56 -11.16
C PRO A 98 -4.14 -6.69 -10.61
N VAL A 99 -4.74 -7.18 -9.52
CA VAL A 99 -5.82 -6.53 -8.78
C VAL A 99 -5.39 -6.38 -7.34
N LEU A 100 -5.68 -5.25 -6.72
CA LEU A 100 -5.33 -4.98 -5.34
C LEU A 100 -6.44 -4.28 -4.56
N LEU A 101 -6.46 -4.53 -3.26
CA LEU A 101 -7.30 -3.85 -2.29
C LEU A 101 -6.42 -3.00 -1.39
N ALA A 102 -6.68 -1.71 -1.33
CA ALA A 102 -5.95 -0.77 -0.50
C ALA A 102 -6.89 -0.03 0.47
N VAL A 103 -6.35 0.30 1.64
CA VAL A 103 -7.02 1.10 2.67
C VAL A 103 -6.09 2.23 3.12
N LEU A 104 -6.63 3.19 3.87
CA LEU A 104 -5.83 4.16 4.60
C LEU A 104 -5.57 3.64 6.02
N ALA A 105 -4.32 3.62 6.42
CA ALA A 105 -3.90 3.35 7.78
C ALA A 105 -2.80 4.35 8.16
N ASN A 106 -2.97 5.07 9.27
CA ASN A 106 -2.01 6.06 9.76
C ASN A 106 -1.60 7.12 8.71
N ASN A 107 -2.54 7.60 7.91
CA ASN A 107 -2.30 8.53 6.78
C ASN A 107 -1.32 8.00 5.73
N GLN A 108 -1.27 6.69 5.55
CA GLN A 108 -0.53 6.01 4.48
C GLN A 108 -1.45 5.07 3.73
N LYS A 109 -1.16 4.84 2.45
CA LYS A 109 -1.82 3.78 1.68
C LYS A 109 -1.26 2.44 2.13
N PHE A 110 -2.15 1.54 2.53
CA PHE A 110 -1.84 0.20 2.95
C PHE A 110 -2.55 -0.80 2.05
N ILE A 111 -1.79 -1.59 1.31
CA ILE A 111 -2.33 -2.68 0.50
C ILE A 111 -2.60 -3.84 1.45
N ILE A 112 -3.84 -4.28 1.55
CA ILE A 112 -4.26 -5.36 2.45
C ILE A 112 -4.49 -6.68 1.72
N ASP A 113 -4.70 -6.64 0.39
CA ASP A 113 -4.82 -7.83 -0.44
C ASP A 113 -4.37 -7.53 -1.87
N LYS A 114 -3.73 -8.49 -2.53
CA LYS A 114 -3.26 -8.35 -3.91
C LYS A 114 -3.25 -9.71 -4.60
N ILE A 115 -3.84 -9.75 -5.79
CA ILE A 115 -3.82 -10.92 -6.68
C ILE A 115 -3.02 -10.57 -7.93
N ASP A 116 -1.99 -11.34 -8.21
CA ASP A 116 -1.18 -11.24 -9.42
C ASP A 116 -1.29 -12.55 -10.20
N SER A 117 -2.04 -12.53 -11.30
CA SER A 117 -2.33 -13.73 -12.09
C SER A 117 -1.12 -14.29 -12.85
N ASN A 118 -0.10 -13.47 -13.06
CA ASN A 118 1.11 -13.84 -13.83
C ASN A 118 2.24 -14.41 -12.96
N LYS A 119 2.09 -14.38 -11.64
CA LYS A 119 3.07 -14.96 -10.71
C LYS A 119 2.42 -16.08 -9.94
N ASN A 120 2.86 -17.33 -10.21
CA ASN A 120 2.57 -18.51 -9.40
C ASN A 120 3.11 -18.42 -7.95
N ILE A 121 3.48 -17.23 -7.50
CA ILE A 121 3.94 -16.96 -6.16
C ILE A 121 2.74 -16.41 -5.40
N PHE A 122 2.11 -17.27 -4.60
CA PHE A 122 1.22 -16.85 -3.53
C PHE A 122 2.03 -15.98 -2.55
N ASN A 123 2.09 -14.70 -2.81
CA ASN A 123 2.61 -13.75 -1.84
C ASN A 123 1.55 -13.56 -0.75
N HIS A 124 1.55 -14.47 0.24
CA HIS A 124 0.74 -14.34 1.45
C HIS A 124 1.05 -13.07 2.27
N ASN A 125 2.10 -12.32 1.91
CA ASN A 125 2.53 -11.08 2.55
C ASN A 125 2.21 -9.84 1.70
N ALA A 126 1.01 -9.80 1.11
CA ALA A 126 0.58 -8.63 0.32
C ALA A 126 0.28 -7.37 1.16
N GLN A 127 0.37 -7.46 2.49
CA GLN A 127 0.10 -6.33 3.38
C GLN A 127 1.33 -5.43 3.46
N ILE A 128 1.36 -4.38 2.65
CA ILE A 128 2.48 -3.44 2.57
C ILE A 128 2.00 -1.98 2.61
N PHE A 129 2.75 -1.14 3.32
CA PHE A 129 2.63 0.32 3.20
C PHE A 129 3.34 0.80 1.94
N THR A 130 2.73 1.75 1.25
CA THR A 130 3.33 2.35 0.05
C THR A 130 3.28 3.86 0.12
N ASP A 131 4.33 4.52 -0.35
CA ASP A 131 4.45 5.99 -0.37
C ASP A 131 4.00 6.60 -1.72
N ASP A 132 3.36 5.81 -2.58
CA ASP A 132 2.91 6.21 -3.92
C ASP A 132 1.47 6.74 -3.95
N ILE A 133 1.03 7.37 -2.86
CA ILE A 133 -0.37 7.79 -2.67
C ILE A 133 -0.84 8.80 -3.72
N TYR A 134 0.05 9.68 -4.21
CA TYR A 134 -0.28 10.63 -5.28
C TYR A 134 -0.30 9.98 -6.66
N ARG A 135 0.57 9.01 -6.89
CA ARG A 135 0.81 8.42 -8.20
C ARG A 135 -0.26 7.41 -8.62
N THR A 136 -0.86 6.71 -7.66
CA THR A 136 -1.75 5.58 -7.95
C THR A 136 -3.23 5.93 -7.89
N ALA A 137 -4.02 5.27 -8.72
CA ALA A 137 -5.48 5.44 -8.75
C ALA A 137 -6.11 5.17 -7.37
N THR A 138 -5.71 4.09 -6.70
CA THR A 138 -6.21 3.78 -5.35
C THR A 138 -5.81 4.83 -4.32
N GLY A 139 -4.59 5.35 -4.38
CA GLY A 139 -4.16 6.43 -3.48
C GLY A 139 -4.99 7.69 -3.64
N ARG A 140 -5.20 8.16 -4.89
CA ARG A 140 -6.04 9.34 -5.17
C ARG A 140 -7.49 9.14 -4.74
N ILE A 141 -8.06 7.95 -4.97
CA ILE A 141 -9.41 7.60 -4.49
C ILE A 141 -9.47 7.69 -2.97
N LEU A 142 -8.57 7.03 -2.26
CA LEU A 142 -8.55 7.05 -0.80
C LEU A 142 -8.45 8.48 -0.25
N MET A 143 -7.53 9.30 -0.79
CA MET A 143 -7.39 10.71 -0.40
C MET A 143 -8.67 11.52 -0.68
N SER A 144 -9.38 11.24 -1.77
CA SER A 144 -10.61 11.98 -2.12
C SER A 144 -11.75 11.80 -1.12
N HIS A 145 -11.66 10.79 -0.26
CA HIS A 145 -12.61 10.50 0.80
C HIS A 145 -12.13 10.92 2.20
N MET A 146 -10.91 11.49 2.30
CA MET A 146 -10.40 12.08 3.55
C MET A 146 -11.08 13.42 3.85
N THR A 147 -11.09 13.79 5.13
CA THR A 147 -11.39 15.15 5.55
C THR A 147 -10.29 16.12 5.11
N ARG A 148 -10.59 17.41 5.05
CA ARG A 148 -9.58 18.41 4.68
C ARG A 148 -8.37 18.40 5.62
N ASP A 149 -8.60 18.19 6.91
CA ASP A 149 -7.54 18.15 7.92
C ASP A 149 -6.63 16.92 7.77
N GLU A 150 -7.20 15.78 7.42
CA GLU A 150 -6.43 14.55 7.11
C GLU A 150 -5.58 14.76 5.86
N VAL A 151 -6.17 15.33 4.79
CA VAL A 151 -5.42 15.68 3.57
C VAL A 151 -4.31 16.67 3.89
N PHE A 152 -4.54 17.65 4.76
CA PHE A 152 -3.52 18.63 5.16
C PHE A 152 -2.35 17.95 5.89
N LYS A 153 -2.62 17.07 6.85
CA LYS A 153 -1.58 16.28 7.55
C LYS A 153 -0.75 15.44 6.59
N LEU A 154 -1.41 14.85 5.59
CA LEU A 154 -0.76 14.06 4.56
C LEU A 154 0.10 14.97 3.67
N PHE A 155 -0.42 16.13 3.27
CA PHE A 155 0.32 17.12 2.48
C PHE A 155 1.54 17.66 3.25
N GLN A 156 1.43 17.90 4.56
CA GLN A 156 2.58 18.26 5.40
C GLN A 156 3.65 17.17 5.43
N LYS A 157 3.25 15.90 5.39
CA LYS A 157 4.17 14.75 5.40
C LYS A 157 4.89 14.55 4.07
N TYR A 158 4.17 14.60 2.95
CA TYR A 158 4.69 14.25 1.63
C TYR A 158 5.01 15.46 0.74
N GLY A 159 4.52 16.65 1.08
CA GLY A 159 4.63 17.84 0.24
C GLY A 159 3.74 17.78 -1.01
N THR A 160 4.12 18.54 -2.03
CA THR A 160 3.52 18.44 -3.37
C THR A 160 3.90 17.15 -4.06
N PRO A 161 3.05 16.59 -4.95
CA PRO A 161 3.42 15.47 -5.79
C PRO A 161 4.72 15.75 -6.55
N LYS A 162 5.60 14.75 -6.64
CA LYS A 162 6.81 14.85 -7.46
C LYS A 162 6.44 14.87 -8.94
N ASN A 163 7.35 15.35 -9.78
CA ASN A 163 7.16 15.34 -11.25
C ASN A 163 6.78 13.94 -11.75
N GLY A 164 5.67 13.86 -12.50
CA GLY A 164 5.12 12.60 -13.00
C GLY A 164 4.17 11.86 -12.07
N ASP A 165 4.09 12.22 -10.78
CA ASP A 165 3.16 11.59 -9.84
C ASP A 165 1.72 12.10 -10.02
N TRP A 166 1.53 13.42 -10.14
CA TRP A 166 0.24 14.05 -10.41
C TRP A 166 0.47 15.47 -10.93
N GLU A 167 0.36 15.62 -12.22
CA GLU A 167 0.59 16.92 -12.88
C GLU A 167 -0.44 17.98 -12.46
N GLY A 168 -0.01 19.25 -12.44
CA GLY A 168 -0.84 20.40 -12.10
C GLY A 168 -1.17 20.55 -10.62
N ILE A 169 -0.54 19.77 -9.73
CA ILE A 169 -0.71 19.89 -8.28
C ILE A 169 0.54 20.56 -7.67
N ASP A 170 0.54 21.86 -7.64
CA ASP A 170 1.62 22.71 -7.13
C ASP A 170 1.35 23.28 -5.72
N SER A 171 0.13 23.12 -5.21
CA SER A 171 -0.31 23.68 -3.94
C SER A 171 -1.34 22.79 -3.25
N PHE A 172 -1.53 23.02 -1.94
CA PHE A 172 -2.59 22.35 -1.17
C PHE A 172 -3.99 22.67 -1.71
N SER A 173 -4.21 23.89 -2.21
CA SER A 173 -5.49 24.28 -2.81
C SER A 173 -5.77 23.50 -4.10
N ALA A 174 -4.76 23.38 -4.96
CA ALA A 174 -4.84 22.58 -6.19
C ALA A 174 -5.13 21.10 -5.87
N LEU A 175 -4.44 20.54 -4.85
CA LEU A 175 -4.69 19.17 -4.38
C LEU A 175 -6.15 18.98 -3.93
N CYS A 176 -6.67 19.90 -3.09
CA CYS A 176 -8.05 19.82 -2.62
C CYS A 176 -9.06 19.89 -3.77
N SER A 177 -8.81 20.73 -4.77
CA SER A 177 -9.68 20.86 -5.95
C SER A 177 -9.65 19.60 -6.81
N ALA A 178 -8.48 19.03 -7.04
CA ALA A 178 -8.30 17.80 -7.78
C ALA A 178 -8.98 16.61 -7.06
N LEU A 179 -8.85 16.51 -5.73
CA LEU A 179 -9.51 15.46 -4.94
C LEU A 179 -11.03 15.56 -4.99
N LYS A 180 -11.60 16.78 -5.00
CA LYS A 180 -13.05 16.96 -5.23
C LYS A 180 -13.49 16.47 -6.61
N ALA A 181 -12.68 16.69 -7.63
CA ALA A 181 -12.96 16.17 -8.98
C ALA A 181 -12.87 14.65 -9.02
N VAL A 182 -11.84 14.06 -8.40
CA VAL A 182 -11.69 12.59 -8.28
C VAL A 182 -12.91 11.96 -7.61
N LYS A 183 -13.40 12.53 -6.51
CA LYS A 183 -14.55 12.00 -5.76
C LYS A 183 -15.84 11.93 -6.59
N LYS A 184 -16.02 12.82 -7.58
CA LYS A 184 -17.20 12.86 -8.44
C LYS A 184 -17.15 11.83 -9.58
N GLN A 185 -15.98 11.25 -9.86
CA GLN A 185 -15.82 10.32 -10.96
C GLN A 185 -16.30 8.91 -10.59
N GLN A 186 -16.87 8.20 -11.56
CA GLN A 186 -17.30 6.82 -11.38
C GLN A 186 -16.12 5.89 -11.08
N TYR A 187 -14.97 6.14 -11.68
CA TYR A 187 -13.66 5.55 -11.43
C TYR A 187 -12.60 6.53 -11.93
N ILE A 188 -11.36 6.36 -11.53
CA ILE A 188 -10.25 7.15 -12.05
C ILE A 188 -9.23 6.25 -12.76
N LYS A 189 -8.55 6.82 -13.73
CA LYS A 189 -7.39 6.23 -14.41
C LYS A 189 -6.16 7.07 -14.09
N THR A 190 -5.06 6.41 -13.79
CA THR A 190 -3.76 7.06 -13.62
C THR A 190 -2.75 6.41 -14.54
N THR A 191 -1.81 7.23 -15.02
CA THR A 191 -0.68 6.78 -15.80
C THR A 191 0.56 7.33 -15.14
N SER A 192 1.57 6.50 -14.92
CA SER A 192 2.85 6.91 -14.37
C SER A 192 3.99 6.15 -15.04
N GLN A 193 5.11 6.82 -15.22
CA GLN A 193 6.30 6.22 -15.81
C GLN A 193 7.00 5.34 -14.77
N ILE A 194 7.34 4.09 -15.15
CA ILE A 194 8.15 3.19 -14.31
C ILE A 194 9.63 3.40 -14.65
N ASN A 195 9.95 3.41 -15.95
CA ASN A 195 11.25 3.68 -16.52
C ASN A 195 11.07 4.21 -17.96
N ASN A 196 12.16 4.41 -18.71
CA ASN A 196 12.09 4.95 -20.07
C ASN A 196 11.29 4.07 -21.05
N GLU A 197 11.06 2.80 -20.73
CA GLU A 197 10.43 1.82 -21.62
C GLU A 197 9.04 1.38 -21.16
N LEU A 198 8.70 1.60 -19.89
CA LEU A 198 7.48 1.07 -19.29
C LEU A 198 6.69 2.13 -18.52
N MET A 199 5.39 2.14 -18.80
CA MET A 199 4.39 2.92 -18.07
C MET A 199 3.52 1.99 -17.23
N HIS A 200 3.22 2.41 -16.00
CA HIS A 200 2.21 1.80 -15.16
C HIS A 200 0.89 2.53 -15.34
N ILE A 201 -0.14 1.78 -15.67
CA ILE A 201 -1.49 2.30 -15.85
C ILE A 201 -2.40 1.62 -14.88
N GLY A 202 -3.05 2.41 -14.05
CA GLY A 202 -3.96 1.93 -13.03
C GLY A 202 -5.36 2.50 -13.17
N ILE A 203 -6.37 1.70 -12.86
CA ILE A 203 -7.72 2.20 -12.58
C ILE A 203 -8.07 1.93 -11.12
N GLY A 204 -8.89 2.81 -10.55
CA GLY A 204 -9.30 2.70 -9.15
C GLY A 204 -10.73 3.17 -8.92
N LYS A 205 -11.40 2.54 -7.94
CA LYS A 205 -12.73 2.91 -7.49
C LYS A 205 -12.86 2.70 -5.98
N ALA A 206 -13.59 3.59 -5.32
CA ALA A 206 -13.87 3.49 -3.89
C ALA A 206 -14.76 2.27 -3.57
N ILE A 207 -14.43 1.59 -2.49
CA ILE A 207 -15.28 0.62 -1.83
C ILE A 207 -15.99 1.34 -0.69
N LEU A 208 -17.33 1.28 -0.73
CA LEU A 208 -18.17 2.02 0.21
C LEU A 208 -18.99 1.05 1.08
N LYS A 209 -19.03 1.32 2.39
CA LYS A 209 -19.98 0.73 3.35
C LYS A 209 -20.75 1.89 3.99
N ASP A 210 -22.06 1.88 3.88
CA ASP A 210 -22.96 2.92 4.43
C ASP A 210 -22.55 4.35 4.02
N GLY A 211 -22.17 4.52 2.75
CA GLY A 211 -21.72 5.80 2.20
C GLY A 211 -20.30 6.24 2.59
N LYS A 212 -19.62 5.51 3.48
CA LYS A 212 -18.24 5.78 3.90
C LYS A 212 -17.25 4.95 3.08
N CYS A 213 -16.14 5.55 2.70
CA CYS A 213 -15.06 4.84 2.03
C CYS A 213 -14.31 3.97 3.03
N VAL A 214 -14.35 2.66 2.85
CA VAL A 214 -13.63 1.67 3.66
C VAL A 214 -12.40 1.11 2.96
N GLY A 215 -12.23 1.42 1.67
CA GLY A 215 -11.09 0.99 0.88
C GLY A 215 -11.19 1.43 -0.56
N ALA A 216 -10.24 1.03 -1.37
CA ALA A 216 -10.22 1.23 -2.82
C ALA A 216 -9.78 -0.05 -3.53
N LEU A 217 -10.54 -0.47 -4.53
CA LEU A 217 -10.14 -1.50 -5.47
C LEU A 217 -9.31 -0.87 -6.58
N GLY A 218 -8.18 -1.49 -6.91
CA GLY A 218 -7.33 -1.13 -8.04
C GLY A 218 -7.11 -2.29 -8.98
N MET A 219 -7.01 -2.01 -10.28
CA MET A 219 -6.54 -2.93 -11.30
C MET A 219 -5.50 -2.21 -12.14
N ALA A 220 -4.43 -2.88 -12.53
CA ALA A 220 -3.31 -2.27 -13.21
C ALA A 220 -2.83 -3.07 -14.41
N CYS A 221 -2.14 -2.40 -15.33
CA CYS A 221 -1.36 -3.03 -16.39
C CYS A 221 -0.10 -2.21 -16.66
N SER A 222 0.88 -2.83 -17.30
CA SER A 222 2.05 -2.15 -17.84
C SER A 222 1.88 -1.99 -19.35
N ALA A 223 2.34 -0.88 -19.90
CA ALA A 223 2.35 -0.61 -21.33
C ALA A 223 3.65 0.08 -21.74
N THR A 224 4.06 -0.09 -22.99
CA THR A 224 5.13 0.73 -23.56
C THR A 224 4.58 2.13 -23.91
N PRO A 225 5.41 3.19 -23.87
CA PRO A 225 4.96 4.57 -24.11
C PRO A 225 4.27 4.77 -25.46
N ASN A 226 4.62 3.96 -26.46
CA ASN A 226 4.09 4.06 -27.85
C ASN A 226 2.95 3.07 -28.15
N CYS A 227 2.45 2.35 -27.13
CA CYS A 227 1.37 1.38 -27.34
C CYS A 227 0.01 2.09 -27.39
N ASN A 228 -0.60 2.14 -28.58
CA ASN A 228 -1.96 2.65 -28.79
C ASN A 228 -3.04 1.64 -28.39
N ASP A 229 -2.68 0.46 -27.91
CA ASP A 229 -3.64 -0.57 -27.51
C ASP A 229 -4.45 -0.11 -26.30
N LYS A 230 -5.74 -0.42 -26.33
CA LYS A 230 -6.66 -0.14 -25.23
C LYS A 230 -6.18 -0.90 -24.00
N GLN A 231 -5.52 -0.20 -23.10
CA GLN A 231 -4.91 -0.73 -21.87
C GLN A 231 -5.91 -1.47 -20.96
N PHE A 232 -7.19 -1.03 -21.03
CA PHE A 232 -8.35 -1.72 -20.46
C PHE A 232 -9.46 -1.74 -21.50
N SER A 233 -9.93 -2.91 -21.89
CA SER A 233 -11.08 -3.06 -22.76
C SER A 233 -12.37 -2.61 -22.06
N SER A 234 -13.40 -2.28 -22.83
CA SER A 234 -14.71 -1.92 -22.28
C SER A 234 -15.31 -3.06 -21.43
N SER A 235 -15.06 -4.32 -21.82
CA SER A 235 -15.51 -5.49 -21.07
C SER A 235 -14.78 -5.64 -19.73
N GLU A 236 -13.47 -5.41 -19.69
CA GLU A 236 -12.68 -5.44 -18.46
C GLU A 236 -13.08 -4.31 -17.49
N LEU A 237 -13.31 -3.10 -18.03
CA LEU A 237 -13.77 -1.98 -17.24
C LEU A 237 -15.16 -2.23 -16.65
N ASN A 238 -16.09 -2.75 -17.44
CA ASN A 238 -17.43 -3.12 -16.97
C ASN A 238 -17.35 -4.22 -15.89
N LEU A 239 -16.48 -5.22 -16.06
CA LEU A 239 -16.28 -6.26 -15.08
C LEU A 239 -15.72 -5.69 -13.78
N PHE A 240 -14.72 -4.80 -13.85
CA PHE A 240 -14.16 -4.08 -12.70
C PHE A 240 -15.24 -3.30 -11.93
N LEU A 241 -16.08 -2.53 -12.63
CA LEU A 241 -17.15 -1.74 -12.01
C LEU A 241 -18.22 -2.62 -11.35
N ARG A 242 -18.62 -3.72 -12.01
CA ARG A 242 -19.54 -4.72 -11.42
C ARG A 242 -18.95 -5.39 -10.19
N THR A 243 -17.66 -5.70 -10.21
CA THR A 243 -16.97 -6.28 -9.05
C THR A 243 -17.03 -5.34 -7.85
N VAL A 244 -16.76 -4.04 -8.04
CA VAL A 244 -16.88 -3.05 -6.95
C VAL A 244 -18.32 -2.93 -6.45
N ALA A 245 -19.31 -2.93 -7.35
CA ALA A 245 -20.73 -2.89 -6.98
C ALA A 245 -21.13 -4.10 -6.13
N GLU A 246 -20.65 -5.30 -6.49
CA GLU A 246 -20.91 -6.52 -5.74
C GLU A 246 -20.22 -6.51 -4.36
N ILE A 247 -18.98 -6.01 -4.27
CA ILE A 247 -18.30 -5.82 -2.97
C ILE A 247 -19.14 -4.90 -2.08
N ASN A 248 -19.54 -3.73 -2.59
CA ASN A 248 -20.34 -2.77 -1.84
C ASN A 248 -21.69 -3.38 -1.38
N ARG A 249 -22.31 -4.21 -2.23
CA ARG A 249 -23.53 -4.92 -1.87
C ARG A 249 -23.31 -5.89 -0.70
N ARG A 250 -22.26 -6.71 -0.75
CA ARG A 250 -21.94 -7.68 0.32
C ARG A 250 -21.61 -6.99 1.65
N LEU A 251 -20.91 -5.86 1.58
CA LEU A 251 -20.54 -5.09 2.78
C LEU A 251 -21.75 -4.49 3.52
N LYS A 252 -22.90 -4.30 2.88
CA LYS A 252 -24.13 -3.84 3.56
C LYS A 252 -24.74 -4.89 4.48
N PHE A 253 -24.42 -6.15 4.28
CA PHE A 253 -24.99 -7.28 5.04
C PHE A 253 -23.97 -7.95 5.98
N SER A 254 -22.79 -7.32 6.17
CA SER A 254 -21.69 -7.84 7.00
C SER A 254 -21.51 -7.12 8.35
#